data_dcb2e8b340a6ba2b4a643aad5013b7db
#
_entry.id   dcb2e8b340a6ba2b4a643aad5013b7db
#
_cell.length_a   1.000
_cell.length_b   1.000
_cell.length_c   1.000
_cell.angle_alpha   90.00
_cell.angle_beta   90.00
_cell.angle_gamma   90.00
#
_symmetry.space_group_name_H-M   'P 1'
#
loop_
_entity.id
_entity.type
_entity.pdbx_description
1 polymer ?
#
loop_
_entity_poly.entity_id
_entity_poly.type
_entity_poly.pdbx_seq_one_letter_code
_entity_poly.pdbx_strand_id
1 'polypeptide(L)'
;GVCKAYTSRVGDGPFPTELFDEVGERIREVGHEYGTTTGRPRRVGWFDSVVMRHSRRVSGITNLSLNCIDVLSGLDTVKICVAYDLDGERIDYYPASLEQLKRCKPIYEELPGWEEDITGCRSLDELPENARNYVRRVGELVGVRISTFSVGPGREQTNILESVWSNI
;
A
#
# COMPACT_ATOMS: atom_id res chain seq x y z
N GLY A 1 -12.30 -5.14 1.00
CA GLY A 1 -11.00 -5.51 0.43
C GLY A 1 -9.89 -5.49 1.46
N VAL A 2 -8.79 -6.17 1.17
CA VAL A 2 -7.59 -6.20 2.03
C VAL A 2 -6.39 -5.85 1.19
N CYS A 3 -5.56 -4.91 1.65
CA CYS A 3 -4.29 -4.56 1.02
C CYS A 3 -3.23 -4.26 2.08
N LYS A 4 -1.98 -4.24 1.66
CA LYS A 4 -0.85 -3.76 2.47
C LYS A 4 -0.63 -2.27 2.24
N ALA A 5 0.09 -1.64 3.15
CA ALA A 5 0.53 -0.24 3.00
C ALA A 5 1.61 -0.05 1.91
N TYR A 6 2.03 -1.11 1.27
CA TYR A 6 2.95 -1.16 0.13
C TYR A 6 2.51 -2.27 -0.83
N THR A 7 3.10 -2.34 -2.00
CA THR A 7 2.80 -3.41 -2.96
C THR A 7 3.81 -4.55 -2.85
N SER A 8 3.34 -5.79 -2.85
CA SER A 8 4.20 -6.97 -3.00
C SER A 8 3.69 -7.89 -4.10
N ARG A 9 4.60 -8.55 -4.81
CA ARG A 9 4.28 -9.42 -5.94
C ARG A 9 5.16 -10.65 -5.99
N VAL A 10 4.58 -11.75 -6.40
CA VAL A 10 5.27 -12.99 -6.77
C VAL A 10 5.17 -13.16 -8.28
N GLY A 11 6.24 -13.66 -8.90
CA GLY A 11 6.30 -13.96 -10.34
C GLY A 11 6.59 -12.75 -11.22
N ASP A 12 6.63 -13.02 -12.51
CA ASP A 12 6.97 -12.04 -13.55
C ASP A 12 5.83 -11.10 -13.90
N GLY A 13 6.13 -10.15 -14.77
CA GLY A 13 5.19 -9.20 -15.32
C GLY A 13 5.42 -7.77 -14.84
N PRO A 14 4.69 -6.80 -15.44
CA PRO A 14 4.87 -5.39 -15.12
C PRO A 14 4.53 -5.06 -13.68
N PHE A 15 5.36 -4.22 -13.07
CA PHE A 15 5.20 -3.74 -11.71
C PHE A 15 5.70 -2.29 -11.65
N PRO A 16 4.87 -1.31 -12.05
CA PRO A 16 5.31 0.08 -12.22
C PRO A 16 5.96 0.70 -10.99
N THR A 17 5.50 0.34 -9.78
CA THR A 17 6.02 0.89 -8.52
C THR A 17 7.14 0.07 -7.89
N GLU A 18 7.68 -0.93 -8.59
CA GLU A 18 8.74 -1.81 -8.06
C GLU A 18 9.98 -1.02 -7.64
N LEU A 19 10.55 -1.39 -6.51
CA LEU A 19 11.75 -0.80 -5.93
C LEU A 19 12.93 -1.76 -6.03
N PHE A 20 14.08 -1.20 -6.44
CA PHE A 20 15.35 -1.92 -6.58
C PHE A 20 16.46 -1.30 -5.72
N ASP A 21 16.09 -0.39 -4.81
CA ASP A 21 16.97 0.37 -3.95
C ASP A 21 16.92 -0.14 -2.49
N GLU A 22 17.65 0.55 -1.61
CA GLU A 22 17.70 0.26 -0.18
C GLU A 22 16.32 0.32 0.51
N VAL A 23 15.41 1.17 0.02
CA VAL A 23 14.04 1.24 0.53
C VAL A 23 13.29 -0.05 0.22
N GLY A 24 13.43 -0.56 -1.01
CA GLY A 24 12.84 -1.84 -1.40
C GLY A 24 13.41 -3.01 -0.59
N GLU A 25 14.70 -3.01 -0.32
CA GLU A 25 15.34 -4.02 0.54
C GLU A 25 14.78 -3.94 1.96
N ARG A 26 14.71 -2.75 2.54
CA ARG A 26 14.14 -2.54 3.87
C ARG A 26 12.69 -3.02 3.98
N ILE A 27 11.83 -2.67 3.02
CA ILE A 27 10.43 -3.11 3.01
C ILE A 27 10.35 -4.65 2.95
N ARG A 28 11.22 -5.28 2.17
CA ARG A 28 11.29 -6.74 2.05
C ARG A 28 11.70 -7.41 3.36
N GLU A 29 12.74 -6.89 4.01
CA GLU A 29 13.26 -7.43 5.26
C GLU A 29 12.26 -7.25 6.40
N VAL A 30 11.81 -6.01 6.64
CA VAL A 30 10.89 -5.68 7.75
C VAL A 30 9.52 -6.32 7.54
N GLY A 31 9.04 -6.34 6.29
CA GLY A 31 7.75 -6.95 5.91
C GLY A 31 7.81 -8.48 5.77
N HIS A 32 8.99 -9.10 5.97
CA HIS A 32 9.20 -10.54 5.76
C HIS A 32 8.68 -11.03 4.40
N GLU A 33 8.97 -10.25 3.34
CA GLU A 33 8.46 -10.50 1.99
C GLU A 33 9.27 -11.58 1.28
N TYR A 34 9.14 -12.79 1.81
CA TYR A 34 9.72 -14.02 1.30
C TYR A 34 8.67 -15.11 1.14
N GLY A 35 8.88 -16.00 0.18
CA GLY A 35 8.01 -17.16 0.01
C GLY A 35 8.15 -18.13 1.18
N THR A 36 7.04 -18.46 1.83
CA THR A 36 7.03 -19.31 3.03
C THR A 36 7.70 -20.67 2.79
N THR A 37 7.49 -21.27 1.63
CA THR A 37 8.04 -22.60 1.30
C THR A 37 9.41 -22.52 0.64
N THR A 38 9.62 -21.53 -0.24
CA THR A 38 10.82 -21.45 -1.08
C THR A 38 11.89 -20.50 -0.57
N GLY A 39 11.55 -19.62 0.36
CA GLY A 39 12.43 -18.53 0.82
C GLY A 39 12.75 -17.49 -0.27
N ARG A 40 12.13 -17.58 -1.45
CA ARG A 40 12.41 -16.62 -2.53
C ARG A 40 11.93 -15.22 -2.16
N PRO A 41 12.75 -14.18 -2.41
CA PRO A 41 12.35 -12.81 -2.17
C PRO A 41 11.19 -12.44 -3.08
N ARG A 42 10.17 -11.77 -2.50
CA ARG A 42 9.10 -11.15 -3.27
C ARG A 42 9.56 -9.80 -3.81
N ARG A 43 9.01 -9.43 -4.93
CA ARG A 43 9.15 -8.10 -5.49
C ARG A 43 8.31 -7.15 -4.64
N VAL A 44 8.86 -5.99 -4.30
CA VAL A 44 8.18 -5.00 -3.47
C VAL A 44 8.21 -3.63 -4.12
N GLY A 45 7.25 -2.78 -3.79
CA GLY A 45 7.16 -1.44 -4.33
C GLY A 45 6.25 -0.55 -3.49
N TRP A 46 6.22 0.73 -3.82
CA TRP A 46 5.32 1.69 -3.17
C TRP A 46 3.85 1.32 -3.41
N PHE A 47 2.99 1.79 -2.51
CA PHE A 47 1.53 1.64 -2.65
C PHE A 47 1.07 2.23 -3.99
N ASP A 48 0.28 1.46 -4.74
CA ASP A 48 -0.22 1.86 -6.06
C ASP A 48 -1.73 2.11 -6.01
N SER A 49 -2.12 3.38 -5.93
CA SER A 49 -3.53 3.75 -5.89
C SER A 49 -4.24 3.57 -7.23
N VAL A 50 -3.49 3.52 -8.37
CA VAL A 50 -4.07 3.26 -9.69
C VAL A 50 -4.58 1.83 -9.76
N VAL A 51 -3.74 0.87 -9.34
CA VAL A 51 -4.12 -0.56 -9.23
C VAL A 51 -5.29 -0.72 -8.27
N MET A 52 -5.26 -0.03 -7.12
CA MET A 52 -6.30 -0.15 -6.10
C MET A 52 -7.64 0.44 -6.55
N ARG A 53 -7.66 1.56 -7.28
CA ARG A 53 -8.88 2.07 -7.89
C ARG A 53 -9.46 1.11 -8.92
N HIS A 54 -8.60 0.49 -9.72
CA HIS A 54 -9.03 -0.56 -10.66
C HIS A 54 -9.64 -1.75 -9.91
N SER A 55 -8.94 -2.28 -8.91
CA SER A 55 -9.41 -3.41 -8.08
C SER A 55 -10.73 -3.10 -7.37
N ARG A 56 -10.88 -1.89 -6.82
CA ARG A 56 -12.12 -1.41 -6.22
C ARG A 56 -13.29 -1.53 -7.20
N ARG A 57 -13.10 -1.02 -8.42
CA ARG A 57 -14.15 -0.99 -9.45
C ARG A 57 -14.56 -2.39 -9.90
N VAL A 58 -13.58 -3.27 -10.18
CA VAL A 58 -13.87 -4.60 -10.74
C VAL A 58 -14.33 -5.60 -9.68
N SER A 59 -13.98 -5.38 -8.41
CA SER A 59 -14.34 -6.27 -7.30
C SER A 59 -15.44 -5.72 -6.39
N GLY A 60 -15.98 -4.52 -6.68
CA GLY A 60 -17.03 -3.92 -5.87
C GLY A 60 -16.61 -3.60 -4.43
N ILE A 61 -15.35 -3.25 -4.21
CA ILE A 61 -14.83 -2.98 -2.86
C ILE A 61 -15.45 -1.70 -2.31
N THR A 62 -16.07 -1.78 -1.14
CA THR A 62 -16.70 -0.67 -0.43
C THR A 62 -15.87 -0.17 0.75
N ASN A 63 -15.14 -1.06 1.40
CA ASN A 63 -14.27 -0.78 2.54
C ASN A 63 -12.94 -1.48 2.36
N LEU A 64 -11.89 -0.96 3.01
CA LEU A 64 -10.55 -1.49 2.92
C LEU A 64 -9.96 -1.76 4.30
N SER A 65 -9.32 -2.92 4.45
CA SER A 65 -8.38 -3.20 5.53
C SER A 65 -6.97 -2.88 5.04
N LEU A 66 -6.32 -1.90 5.65
CA LEU A 66 -4.96 -1.47 5.31
C LEU A 66 -3.96 -2.09 6.28
N ASN A 67 -3.21 -3.06 5.84
CA ASN A 67 -2.33 -3.85 6.69
C ASN A 67 -0.85 -3.47 6.55
N CYS A 68 -0.05 -3.87 7.53
CA CYS A 68 1.41 -3.74 7.52
C CYS A 68 1.89 -2.28 7.45
N ILE A 69 1.23 -1.37 8.17
CA ILE A 69 1.65 0.05 8.22
C ILE A 69 2.98 0.18 8.96
N ASP A 70 3.22 -0.66 9.96
CA ASP A 70 4.45 -0.77 10.75
C ASP A 70 5.70 -0.99 9.88
N VAL A 71 5.56 -1.64 8.74
CA VAL A 71 6.68 -1.90 7.81
C VAL A 71 7.28 -0.61 7.24
N LEU A 72 6.50 0.47 7.18
CA LEU A 72 6.94 1.77 6.69
C LEU A 72 7.56 2.67 7.78
N SER A 73 7.53 2.28 9.06
CA SER A 73 8.20 3.01 10.14
C SER A 73 9.71 3.10 9.91
N GLY A 74 10.31 4.23 10.26
CA GLY A 74 11.75 4.49 10.07
C GLY A 74 12.12 4.92 8.65
N LEU A 75 11.13 5.34 7.83
CA LEU A 75 11.36 5.99 6.55
C LEU A 75 11.08 7.48 6.69
N ASP A 76 12.02 8.32 6.23
CA ASP A 76 11.86 9.79 6.23
C ASP A 76 10.73 10.25 5.31
N THR A 77 10.53 9.54 4.20
CA THR A 77 9.53 9.83 3.18
C THR A 77 8.86 8.54 2.74
N VAL A 78 7.55 8.59 2.63
CA VAL A 78 6.74 7.50 2.03
C VAL A 78 6.06 8.02 0.77
N LYS A 79 5.90 7.14 -0.22
CA LYS A 79 5.34 7.51 -1.52
C LYS A 79 4.10 6.71 -1.85
N ILE A 80 3.16 7.36 -2.53
CA ILE A 80 1.97 6.71 -3.09
C ILE A 80 1.94 7.00 -4.59
N CYS A 81 1.85 5.98 -5.42
CA CYS A 81 1.64 6.16 -6.85
C CYS A 81 0.20 6.63 -7.08
N VAL A 82 0.04 7.80 -7.67
CA VAL A 82 -1.26 8.45 -7.89
C VAL A 82 -1.72 8.39 -9.34
N ALA A 83 -0.77 8.22 -10.27
CA ALA A 83 -1.00 8.13 -11.72
C ALA A 83 0.19 7.44 -12.37
N TYR A 84 0.10 7.16 -13.67
CA TYR A 84 1.23 6.73 -14.49
C TYR A 84 1.53 7.76 -15.59
N ASP A 85 2.80 7.84 -15.95
CA ASP A 85 3.24 8.41 -17.22
C ASP A 85 3.34 7.26 -18.23
N LEU A 86 2.54 7.32 -19.28
CA LEU A 86 2.59 6.39 -20.40
C LEU A 86 3.01 7.16 -21.66
N ASP A 87 4.27 7.00 -22.04
CA ASP A 87 4.84 7.62 -23.25
C ASP A 87 4.73 9.17 -23.27
N GLY A 88 4.82 9.81 -22.08
CA GLY A 88 4.70 11.26 -21.91
C GLY A 88 3.28 11.76 -21.62
N GLU A 89 2.30 10.87 -21.60
CA GLU A 89 0.93 11.19 -21.22
C GLU A 89 0.63 10.69 -19.80
N ARG A 90 0.10 11.60 -18.94
CA ARG A 90 -0.38 11.23 -17.61
C ARG A 90 -1.72 10.52 -17.70
N ILE A 91 -1.77 9.30 -17.23
CA ILE A 91 -3.00 8.51 -17.13
C ILE A 91 -3.30 8.16 -15.66
N ASP A 92 -4.58 8.12 -15.30
CA ASP A 92 -5.08 7.81 -13.94
C ASP A 92 -5.82 6.47 -13.87
N TYR A 93 -5.78 5.70 -14.94
CA TYR A 93 -6.39 4.38 -15.09
C TYR A 93 -5.33 3.29 -15.28
N TYR A 94 -5.70 2.06 -14.92
CA TYR A 94 -4.87 0.87 -15.13
C TYR A 94 -5.03 0.36 -16.57
N PRO A 95 -3.95 0.35 -17.38
CA PRO A 95 -4.02 -0.13 -18.75
C PRO A 95 -4.41 -1.61 -18.85
N ALA A 96 -5.30 -1.95 -19.77
CA ALA A 96 -5.66 -3.34 -20.05
C ALA A 96 -4.58 -4.09 -20.84
N SER A 97 -3.74 -3.36 -21.59
CA SER A 97 -2.64 -3.93 -22.37
C SER A 97 -1.39 -4.10 -21.52
N LEU A 98 -0.85 -5.32 -21.50
CA LEU A 98 0.43 -5.59 -20.82
C LEU A 98 1.60 -4.79 -21.41
N GLU A 99 1.58 -4.54 -22.73
CA GLU A 99 2.61 -3.75 -23.39
C GLU A 99 2.56 -2.28 -22.99
N GLN A 100 1.38 -1.72 -22.81
CA GLN A 100 1.23 -0.38 -22.25
C GLN A 100 1.68 -0.35 -20.79
N LEU A 101 1.26 -1.32 -19.99
CA LEU A 101 1.62 -1.37 -18.56
C LEU A 101 3.13 -1.49 -18.35
N LYS A 102 3.86 -2.20 -19.21
CA LYS A 102 5.33 -2.28 -19.17
C LYS A 102 6.01 -0.92 -19.39
N ARG A 103 5.39 -0.01 -20.12
CA ARG A 103 5.92 1.34 -20.40
C ARG A 103 5.50 2.37 -19.36
N CYS A 104 4.52 2.05 -18.51
CA CYS A 104 4.06 2.94 -17.46
C CYS A 104 5.18 3.23 -16.46
N LYS A 105 5.41 4.52 -16.21
CA LYS A 105 6.26 5.01 -15.12
C LYS A 105 5.38 5.58 -14.02
N PRO A 106 5.63 5.26 -12.76
CA PRO A 106 4.79 5.76 -11.67
C PRO A 106 4.99 7.27 -11.45
N ILE A 107 3.90 7.97 -11.22
CA ILE A 107 3.90 9.35 -10.74
C ILE A 107 3.53 9.29 -9.27
N TYR A 108 4.43 9.76 -8.41
CA TYR A 108 4.30 9.67 -6.98
C TYR A 108 3.83 10.97 -6.34
N GLU A 109 3.00 10.84 -5.32
CA GLU A 109 2.83 11.81 -4.26
C GLU A 109 3.74 11.40 -3.11
N GLU A 110 4.53 12.35 -2.60
CA GLU A 110 5.43 12.13 -1.48
C GLU A 110 4.78 12.67 -0.20
N LEU A 111 4.84 11.89 0.86
CA LEU A 111 4.34 12.24 2.19
C LEU A 111 5.47 12.12 3.20
N PRO A 112 5.49 12.94 4.25
CA PRO A 112 6.42 12.73 5.35
C PRO A 112 6.26 11.35 5.96
N GLY A 113 7.36 10.67 6.22
CA GLY A 113 7.39 9.40 6.93
C GLY A 113 7.32 9.57 8.45
N TRP A 114 7.53 8.50 9.18
CA TRP A 114 7.55 8.48 10.65
C TRP A 114 8.62 7.53 11.15
N GLU A 115 9.28 7.93 12.22
CA GLU A 115 10.38 7.17 12.84
C GLU A 115 9.88 6.21 13.94
N GLU A 116 8.70 6.50 14.50
CA GLU A 116 8.20 5.84 15.67
C GLU A 116 7.83 4.38 15.41
N ASP A 117 8.09 3.53 16.39
CA ASP A 117 7.52 2.18 16.45
C ASP A 117 6.02 2.27 16.79
N ILE A 118 5.20 1.90 15.83
CA ILE A 118 3.74 1.95 15.94
C ILE A 118 3.11 0.60 16.31
N THR A 119 3.90 -0.44 16.52
CA THR A 119 3.41 -1.81 16.80
C THR A 119 2.55 -1.89 18.06
N GLY A 120 2.70 -0.94 18.98
CA GLY A 120 1.90 -0.78 20.19
C GLY A 120 0.60 -0.02 20.04
N CYS A 121 0.37 0.68 18.92
CA CYS A 121 -0.83 1.49 18.72
C CYS A 121 -2.10 0.63 18.61
N ARG A 122 -3.17 1.06 19.27
CA ARG A 122 -4.46 0.35 19.31
C ARG A 122 -5.63 1.19 18.82
N SER A 123 -5.36 2.40 18.35
CA SER A 123 -6.34 3.29 17.72
C SER A 123 -5.67 4.18 16.68
N LEU A 124 -6.47 4.81 15.83
CA LEU A 124 -5.96 5.76 14.82
C LEU A 124 -5.32 6.99 15.48
N ASP A 125 -5.84 7.41 16.64
CA ASP A 125 -5.36 8.59 17.34
C ASP A 125 -4.00 8.36 18.05
N GLU A 126 -3.66 7.10 18.33
CA GLU A 126 -2.35 6.74 18.86
C GLU A 126 -1.25 6.72 17.80
N LEU A 127 -1.61 6.67 16.51
CA LEU A 127 -0.62 6.75 15.44
C LEU A 127 0.03 8.14 15.41
N PRO A 128 1.34 8.23 15.10
CA PRO A 128 1.97 9.48 14.73
C PRO A 128 1.18 10.20 13.63
N GLU A 129 1.21 11.53 13.63
CA GLU A 129 0.43 12.33 12.69
C GLU A 129 0.68 11.93 11.23
N ASN A 130 1.95 11.70 10.86
CA ASN A 130 2.32 11.31 9.51
C ASN A 130 1.76 9.92 9.13
N ALA A 131 1.82 8.94 10.02
CA ALA A 131 1.24 7.62 9.80
C ALA A 131 -0.29 7.70 9.65
N ARG A 132 -0.95 8.49 10.48
CA ARG A 132 -2.39 8.75 10.41
C ARG A 132 -2.79 9.42 9.08
N ASN A 133 -2.00 10.41 8.66
CA ASN A 133 -2.21 11.10 7.38
C ASN A 133 -2.02 10.14 6.20
N TYR A 134 -1.04 9.24 6.26
CA TYR A 134 -0.86 8.19 5.25
C TYR A 134 -2.11 7.30 5.13
N VAL A 135 -2.64 6.80 6.25
CA VAL A 135 -3.86 5.97 6.27
C VAL A 135 -5.04 6.70 5.63
N ARG A 136 -5.26 7.96 6.02
CA ARG A 136 -6.32 8.79 5.45
C ARG A 136 -6.13 9.00 3.95
N ARG A 137 -4.91 9.33 3.54
CA ARG A 137 -4.59 9.61 2.14
C ARG A 137 -4.79 8.40 1.23
N VAL A 138 -4.45 7.20 1.70
CA VAL A 138 -4.75 5.94 0.98
C VAL A 138 -6.25 5.81 0.75
N GLY A 139 -7.07 6.01 1.77
CA GLY A 139 -8.53 5.95 1.66
C GLY A 139 -9.09 6.95 0.65
N GLU A 140 -8.62 8.20 0.69
CA GLU A 140 -9.00 9.25 -0.25
C GLU A 140 -8.65 8.91 -1.70
N LEU A 141 -7.40 8.48 -1.95
CA LEU A 141 -6.91 8.17 -3.29
C LEU A 141 -7.59 6.94 -3.89
N VAL A 142 -7.93 5.94 -3.09
CA VAL A 142 -8.68 4.76 -3.56
C VAL A 142 -10.18 5.05 -3.63
N GLY A 143 -10.65 6.04 -2.89
CA GLY A 143 -12.06 6.43 -2.83
C GLY A 143 -12.92 5.45 -2.03
N VAL A 144 -12.36 4.85 -0.96
CA VAL A 144 -13.05 3.95 -0.03
C VAL A 144 -12.71 4.31 1.40
N ARG A 145 -13.56 3.87 2.33
CA ARG A 145 -13.26 4.00 3.76
C ARG A 145 -12.24 2.95 4.19
N ILE A 146 -11.30 3.33 5.03
CA ILE A 146 -10.45 2.39 5.73
C ILE A 146 -11.21 1.95 6.97
N SER A 147 -11.69 0.73 6.99
CA SER A 147 -12.47 0.18 8.11
C SER A 147 -11.60 -0.48 9.17
N THR A 148 -10.45 -0.99 8.78
CA THR A 148 -9.46 -1.56 9.69
C THR A 148 -8.05 -1.22 9.22
N PHE A 149 -7.09 -1.22 10.14
CA PHE A 149 -5.68 -1.16 9.80
C PHE A 149 -4.87 -2.07 10.73
N SER A 150 -3.72 -2.55 10.29
CA SER A 150 -2.82 -3.32 11.15
C SER A 150 -1.44 -2.67 11.27
N VAL A 151 -0.87 -2.81 12.46
CA VAL A 151 0.45 -2.31 12.88
C VAL A 151 1.39 -3.45 13.28
N GLY A 152 1.13 -4.64 12.79
CA GLY A 152 1.92 -5.83 13.04
C GLY A 152 1.16 -7.11 12.70
N PRO A 153 1.80 -8.29 12.84
CA PRO A 153 1.22 -9.58 12.46
C PRO A 153 0.25 -10.16 13.52
N GLY A 154 0.27 -9.63 14.74
CA GLY A 154 -0.56 -10.12 15.85
C GLY A 154 -2.03 -9.74 15.65
N ARG A 155 -2.93 -10.61 16.13
CA ARG A 155 -4.37 -10.37 16.06
C ARG A 155 -4.77 -9.07 16.76
N GLU A 156 -4.16 -8.79 17.91
CA GLU A 156 -4.36 -7.59 18.73
C GLU A 156 -3.80 -6.31 18.07
N GLN A 157 -2.98 -6.46 17.02
CA GLN A 157 -2.39 -5.36 16.25
C GLN A 157 -3.27 -4.95 15.06
N THR A 158 -4.43 -5.60 14.91
CA THR A 158 -5.46 -5.18 13.95
C THR A 158 -6.47 -4.29 14.65
N ASN A 159 -6.54 -3.05 14.21
CA ASN A 159 -7.39 -2.00 14.77
C ASN A 159 -8.65 -1.82 13.92
N ILE A 160 -9.81 -1.81 14.55
CA ILE A 160 -11.10 -1.63 13.89
C ILE A 160 -11.52 -0.18 14.04
N LEU A 161 -11.66 0.54 12.92
CA LEU A 161 -12.12 1.93 12.88
C LEU A 161 -13.64 2.01 12.78
N GLU A 162 -14.22 1.12 11.98
CA GLU A 162 -15.68 1.01 11.84
C GLU A 162 -16.11 -0.43 11.53
N SER A 163 -17.30 -0.79 11.95
CA SER A 163 -17.85 -2.09 11.59
C SER A 163 -18.23 -2.13 10.11
N VAL A 164 -17.73 -3.13 9.39
CA VAL A 164 -18.11 -3.37 8.00
C VAL A 164 -19.56 -3.84 7.84
N TRP A 165 -20.17 -4.27 8.95
CA TRP A 165 -21.54 -4.82 9.00
C TRP A 165 -22.60 -3.77 9.36
N SER A 166 -22.23 -2.57 9.75
CA SER A 166 -23.17 -1.54 10.23
C SER A 166 -23.97 -0.84 9.12
N ASN A 167 -23.78 -1.22 7.87
CA ASN A 167 -24.47 -0.65 6.71
C ASN A 167 -25.23 -1.70 5.87
N ILE A 168 -25.59 -2.82 6.47
CA ILE A 168 -26.45 -3.84 5.86
C ILE A 168 -27.84 -3.75 6.47
#